data_f6fc6c72d2168575ea2f77525b1e4280
#
_entry.id   f6fc6c72d2168575ea2f77525b1e4280
#
_cell.length_a   1.000
_cell.length_b   1.000
_cell.length_c   1.000
_cell.angle_alpha   90.00
_cell.angle_beta   90.00
_cell.angle_gamma   90.00
#
_symmetry.space_group_name_H-M   'P 1'
#
loop_
_entity.id
_entity.type
_entity.pdbx_description
1 polymer ?
#
loop_
_entity_poly.entity_id
_entity_poly.type
_entity_poly.pdbx_seq_one_letter_code
_entity_poly.pdbx_strand_id
1 'polypeptide(L)'
;MRKVTTLLSTLALATTLAAQTLPQTERQYLSGHGCDDMVEWDFFCTDGRNSGKWTKIGVPSCWELQGFGTYQYGITFYGKAFPEGIADEKGMYKYEFEVPEKFRGQQVNLVFEASMTDTEVKVNGRKVGTKHQGAFYRFSYNVT
;
A
#
# COMPACT_ATOMS: atom_id res chain seq x y z
N MET A 1 -70.27 -6.59 -50.18
CA MET A 1 -69.35 -7.24 -49.22
C MET A 1 -68.10 -6.37 -49.04
N ARG A 2 -68.02 -5.66 -47.87
CA ARG A 2 -66.88 -4.78 -47.54
C ARG A 2 -65.89 -5.58 -46.74
N LYS A 3 -64.65 -5.70 -47.27
CA LYS A 3 -63.53 -6.28 -46.52
C LYS A 3 -62.90 -5.23 -45.59
N VAL A 4 -62.94 -5.48 -44.30
CA VAL A 4 -62.24 -4.66 -43.31
C VAL A 4 -60.84 -5.30 -43.09
N THR A 5 -59.80 -4.56 -43.48
CA THR A 5 -58.42 -4.98 -43.24
C THR A 5 -57.94 -4.31 -41.95
N THR A 6 -57.79 -5.11 -40.90
CA THR A 6 -57.28 -4.69 -39.59
C THR A 6 -55.75 -4.67 -39.66
N LEU A 7 -55.15 -3.47 -39.55
CA LEU A 7 -53.71 -3.27 -39.47
C LEU A 7 -53.27 -3.42 -38.00
N LEU A 8 -52.58 -4.49 -37.67
CA LEU A 8 -51.97 -4.66 -36.36
C LEU A 8 -50.61 -3.98 -36.36
N SER A 9 -50.51 -2.81 -35.70
CA SER A 9 -49.23 -2.16 -35.46
C SER A 9 -48.59 -2.69 -34.16
N THR A 10 -47.58 -3.53 -34.30
CA THR A 10 -46.72 -3.99 -33.18
C THR A 10 -45.72 -2.89 -32.82
N LEU A 11 -45.95 -2.24 -31.68
CA LEU A 11 -45.03 -1.27 -31.10
C LEU A 11 -43.91 -2.06 -30.38
N ALA A 12 -42.73 -2.13 -31.01
CA ALA A 12 -41.53 -2.73 -30.39
C ALA A 12 -40.96 -1.72 -29.38
N LEU A 13 -41.13 -1.99 -28.10
CA LEU A 13 -40.52 -1.23 -26.99
C LEU A 13 -39.05 -1.71 -26.86
N ALA A 14 -38.11 -0.97 -27.44
CA ALA A 14 -36.68 -1.22 -27.21
C ALA A 14 -36.27 -0.69 -25.85
N THR A 15 -36.18 -1.59 -24.87
CA THR A 15 -35.60 -1.28 -23.57
C THR A 15 -34.06 -1.27 -23.74
N THR A 16 -33.47 -0.09 -23.76
CA THR A 16 -32.00 0.06 -23.66
C THR A 16 -31.58 -0.31 -22.23
N LEU A 17 -31.03 -1.52 -22.08
CA LEU A 17 -30.36 -1.92 -20.84
C LEU A 17 -29.08 -1.09 -20.74
N ALA A 18 -29.06 -0.02 -19.98
CA ALA A 18 -27.83 0.67 -19.62
C ALA A 18 -27.02 -0.29 -18.74
N ALA A 19 -25.94 -0.83 -19.29
CA ALA A 19 -24.99 -1.61 -18.52
C ALA A 19 -24.44 -0.73 -17.39
N GLN A 20 -24.85 -0.97 -16.17
CA GLN A 20 -24.25 -0.34 -15.00
C GLN A 20 -22.83 -0.88 -14.89
N THR A 21 -21.85 -0.05 -15.19
CA THR A 21 -20.45 -0.37 -14.89
C THR A 21 -20.32 -0.46 -13.37
N LEU A 22 -20.01 -1.65 -12.88
CA LEU A 22 -19.72 -1.83 -11.46
C LEU A 22 -18.57 -0.93 -11.05
N PRO A 23 -18.60 -0.34 -9.84
CA PRO A 23 -17.51 0.49 -9.35
C PRO A 23 -16.22 -0.35 -9.33
N GLN A 24 -15.22 0.12 -10.06
CA GLN A 24 -13.93 -0.54 -10.17
C GLN A 24 -12.93 0.12 -9.23
N THR A 25 -12.24 -0.71 -8.42
CA THR A 25 -11.15 -0.23 -7.58
C THR A 25 -9.92 0.04 -8.44
N GLU A 26 -9.46 1.28 -8.43
CA GLU A 26 -8.21 1.67 -9.05
C GLU A 26 -7.06 1.67 -8.04
N ARG A 27 -5.84 1.43 -8.52
CA ARG A 27 -4.65 1.37 -7.67
C ARG A 27 -3.54 2.22 -8.26
N GLN A 28 -2.82 2.91 -7.37
CA GLN A 28 -1.54 3.53 -7.64
C GLN A 28 -0.52 2.85 -6.73
N TYR A 29 0.52 2.28 -7.32
CA TYR A 29 1.60 1.66 -6.55
C TYR A 29 2.62 2.73 -6.18
N LEU A 30 2.98 2.78 -4.88
CA LEU A 30 3.98 3.69 -4.33
C LEU A 30 5.30 2.97 -4.05
N SER A 31 5.29 1.64 -4.11
CA SER A 31 6.46 0.77 -4.02
C SER A 31 6.61 -0.05 -5.30
N GLY A 32 7.75 -0.68 -5.48
CA GLY A 32 7.91 -1.72 -6.47
C GLY A 32 7.17 -3.02 -6.12
N HIS A 33 7.35 -4.05 -6.95
CA HIS A 33 6.64 -5.32 -6.82
C HIS A 33 7.48 -6.43 -6.17
N GLY A 34 8.76 -6.20 -5.95
CA GLY A 34 9.68 -7.18 -5.37
C GLY A 34 11.11 -6.68 -5.27
N CYS A 35 12.03 -7.55 -4.88
CA CYS A 35 13.45 -7.22 -4.68
C CYS A 35 14.17 -6.80 -5.97
N ASP A 36 13.68 -7.23 -7.13
CA ASP A 36 14.25 -6.89 -8.44
C ASP A 36 13.53 -5.70 -9.10
N ASP A 37 12.50 -5.20 -8.46
CA ASP A 37 11.70 -4.05 -8.92
C ASP A 37 11.33 -3.20 -7.71
N MET A 38 12.28 -2.43 -7.20
CA MET A 38 12.11 -1.56 -6.04
C MET A 38 11.96 -0.10 -6.46
N VAL A 39 11.15 0.66 -5.71
CA VAL A 39 11.07 2.13 -5.80
C VAL A 39 11.89 2.74 -4.68
N GLU A 40 12.69 3.74 -4.98
CA GLU A 40 13.54 4.42 -4.02
C GLU A 40 12.75 5.39 -3.14
N TRP A 41 12.86 5.24 -1.81
CA TRP A 41 12.27 6.11 -0.79
C TRP A 41 13.35 6.75 0.06
N ASP A 42 13.06 7.89 0.69
CA ASP A 42 13.91 8.41 1.76
C ASP A 42 13.78 7.56 3.02
N PHE A 43 14.91 7.29 3.65
CA PHE A 43 15.01 6.40 4.79
C PHE A 43 15.97 6.94 5.85
N PHE A 44 15.59 6.74 7.11
CA PHE A 44 16.43 7.04 8.27
C PHE A 44 16.36 5.86 9.25
N CYS A 45 17.51 5.30 9.61
CA CYS A 45 17.64 4.31 10.66
C CYS A 45 18.15 4.98 11.94
N THR A 46 17.55 4.63 13.08
CA THR A 46 17.90 5.28 14.35
C THR A 46 19.21 4.83 14.93
N ASP A 47 19.63 3.57 14.70
CA ASP A 47 20.86 3.00 15.25
C ASP A 47 21.40 1.89 14.33
N GLY A 48 22.57 1.33 14.69
CA GLY A 48 23.25 0.28 13.93
C GLY A 48 23.94 0.80 12.67
N ARG A 49 24.11 -0.09 11.68
CA ARG A 49 24.80 0.23 10.42
C ARG A 49 24.09 1.31 9.64
N ASN A 50 24.85 2.22 9.04
CA ASN A 50 24.37 3.32 8.20
C ASN A 50 23.25 4.18 8.82
N SER A 51 23.19 4.25 10.17
CA SER A 51 22.19 5.01 10.93
C SER A 51 22.53 6.49 11.07
N GLY A 52 21.61 7.26 11.70
CA GLY A 52 21.82 8.64 12.13
C GLY A 52 21.73 9.69 11.02
N LYS A 53 21.40 9.32 9.81
CA LYS A 53 21.25 10.24 8.65
C LYS A 53 20.15 9.79 7.72
N TRP A 54 19.52 10.74 7.05
CA TRP A 54 18.64 10.45 5.92
C TRP A 54 19.44 9.96 4.72
N THR A 55 18.94 8.92 4.09
CA THR A 55 19.51 8.28 2.92
C THR A 55 18.39 7.72 2.05
N LYS A 56 18.72 6.87 1.09
CA LYS A 56 17.78 6.20 0.21
C LYS A 56 17.73 4.69 0.51
N ILE A 57 16.54 4.11 0.30
CA ILE A 57 16.31 2.68 0.41
C ILE A 57 15.35 2.22 -0.68
N GLY A 58 15.57 1.03 -1.23
CA GLY A 58 14.61 0.39 -2.14
C GLY A 58 13.43 -0.20 -1.38
N VAL A 59 12.22 0.01 -1.86
CA VAL A 59 10.96 -0.51 -1.28
C VAL A 59 10.20 -1.28 -2.36
N PRO A 60 9.73 -2.51 -2.09
CA PRO A 60 9.73 -3.22 -0.82
C PRO A 60 11.07 -3.91 -0.51
N SER A 61 11.46 -3.94 0.76
CA SER A 61 12.65 -4.65 1.19
C SER A 61 12.73 -4.79 2.71
N CYS A 62 13.71 -5.58 3.16
CA CYS A 62 14.16 -5.63 4.53
C CYS A 62 15.41 -4.74 4.65
N TRP A 63 15.39 -3.76 5.53
CA TRP A 63 16.47 -2.76 5.64
C TRP A 63 17.81 -3.36 6.04
N GLU A 64 17.80 -4.41 6.86
CA GLU A 64 19.04 -5.08 7.29
C GLU A 64 19.77 -5.74 6.13
N LEU A 65 19.04 -6.23 5.13
CA LEU A 65 19.61 -6.79 3.90
C LEU A 65 20.16 -5.70 2.96
N GLN A 66 19.69 -4.46 3.10
CA GLN A 66 20.26 -3.31 2.40
C GLN A 66 21.39 -2.62 3.20
N GLY A 67 21.84 -3.22 4.29
CA GLY A 67 22.99 -2.77 5.07
C GLY A 67 22.69 -1.78 6.17
N PHE A 68 21.43 -1.65 6.61
CA PHE A 68 21.03 -0.77 7.70
C PHE A 68 20.80 -1.54 9.00
N GLY A 69 20.91 -0.83 10.13
CA GLY A 69 20.61 -1.38 11.44
C GLY A 69 21.49 -2.59 11.84
N THR A 70 20.99 -3.39 12.73
CA THR A 70 21.68 -4.57 13.25
C THR A 70 21.01 -5.84 12.73
N TYR A 71 21.77 -6.69 12.04
CA TYR A 71 21.28 -7.97 11.54
C TYR A 71 21.45 -9.06 12.57
N GLN A 72 20.36 -9.50 13.18
CA GLN A 72 20.36 -10.51 14.25
C GLN A 72 19.54 -11.77 13.91
N TYR A 73 19.17 -11.96 12.66
CA TYR A 73 18.35 -13.08 12.25
C TYR A 73 19.04 -14.43 12.48
N GLY A 74 18.33 -15.37 13.09
CA GLY A 74 18.78 -16.76 13.26
C GLY A 74 19.75 -17.00 14.42
N ILE A 75 20.30 -16.00 15.08
CA ILE A 75 21.27 -16.19 16.17
C ILE A 75 20.67 -17.01 17.33
N THR A 76 19.44 -16.75 17.67
CA THR A 76 18.73 -17.43 18.79
C THR A 76 18.52 -18.93 18.52
N PHE A 77 18.34 -19.34 17.27
CA PHE A 77 18.18 -20.75 16.88
C PHE A 77 19.44 -21.58 17.10
N TYR A 78 20.60 -20.95 17.17
CA TYR A 78 21.88 -21.62 17.41
C TYR A 78 22.31 -21.57 18.88
N GLY A 79 21.40 -21.19 19.80
CA GLY A 79 21.69 -21.08 21.21
C GLY A 79 22.71 -20.01 21.59
N LYS A 80 22.93 -19.04 20.72
CA LYS A 80 23.84 -17.91 20.95
C LYS A 80 23.06 -16.70 21.48
N ALA A 81 23.61 -16.06 22.52
CA ALA A 81 23.12 -14.77 22.96
C ALA A 81 23.49 -13.67 21.94
N PHE A 82 22.70 -12.61 21.86
CA PHE A 82 23.06 -11.44 21.08
C PHE A 82 24.26 -10.73 21.74
N PRO A 83 25.38 -10.56 21.04
CA PRO A 83 26.59 -10.01 21.66
C PRO A 83 26.47 -8.52 22.02
N GLU A 84 25.58 -7.80 21.36
CA GLU A 84 25.44 -6.33 21.46
C GLU A 84 24.02 -5.89 21.91
N GLY A 85 23.26 -6.79 22.54
CA GLY A 85 21.88 -6.51 22.93
C GLY A 85 20.86 -6.92 21.87
N ILE A 86 19.63 -6.44 22.04
CA ILE A 86 18.51 -6.70 21.11
C ILE A 86 18.43 -5.55 20.12
N ALA A 87 18.32 -5.86 18.83
CA ALA A 87 18.03 -4.84 17.80
C ALA A 87 16.64 -4.22 18.06
N ASP A 88 16.61 -2.93 18.36
CA ASP A 88 15.39 -2.15 18.64
C ASP A 88 15.30 -0.87 17.81
N GLU A 89 16.04 -0.82 16.72
CA GLU A 89 16.11 0.30 15.82
C GLU A 89 14.73 0.61 15.20
N LYS A 90 14.54 1.88 14.88
CA LYS A 90 13.37 2.36 14.14
C LYS A 90 13.77 2.81 12.76
N GLY A 91 13.04 2.34 11.75
CA GLY A 91 13.14 2.84 10.38
C GLY A 91 12.07 3.90 10.13
N MET A 92 12.50 5.06 9.65
CA MET A 92 11.58 6.10 9.19
C MET A 92 11.66 6.21 7.68
N TYR A 93 10.51 6.11 7.02
CA TYR A 93 10.37 6.18 5.58
C TYR A 93 9.65 7.46 5.18
N LYS A 94 10.06 8.09 4.08
CA LYS A 94 9.34 9.19 3.45
C LYS A 94 9.24 8.96 1.96
N TYR A 95 8.08 9.27 1.42
CA TYR A 95 7.84 9.27 -0.02
C TYR A 95 6.84 10.38 -0.37
N GLU A 96 7.18 11.16 -1.38
CA GLU A 96 6.30 12.20 -1.92
C GLU A 96 5.71 11.72 -3.23
N PHE A 97 4.41 11.85 -3.37
CA PHE A 97 3.69 11.43 -4.57
C PHE A 97 2.47 12.31 -4.83
N GLU A 98 2.04 12.35 -6.07
CA GLU A 98 0.82 13.02 -6.47
C GLU A 98 -0.34 12.01 -6.53
N VAL A 99 -1.47 12.39 -5.95
CA VAL A 99 -2.71 11.62 -6.06
C VAL A 99 -3.35 11.96 -7.41
N PRO A 100 -3.64 10.98 -8.28
CA PRO A 100 -4.26 11.22 -9.56
C PRO A 100 -5.60 11.96 -9.42
N GLU A 101 -5.85 12.92 -10.32
CA GLU A 101 -7.09 13.73 -10.32
C GLU A 101 -8.35 12.85 -10.37
N LYS A 102 -8.30 11.71 -11.02
CA LYS A 102 -9.40 10.74 -11.09
C LYS A 102 -9.83 10.17 -9.74
N PHE A 103 -9.01 10.33 -8.68
CA PHE A 103 -9.35 9.91 -7.31
C PHE A 103 -10.12 10.99 -6.55
N ARG A 104 -10.26 12.20 -7.12
CA ARG A 104 -11.00 13.28 -6.49
C ARG A 104 -12.45 12.88 -6.22
N GLY A 105 -12.91 13.07 -4.97
CA GLY A 105 -14.25 12.70 -4.54
C GLY A 105 -14.49 11.19 -4.38
N GLN A 106 -13.44 10.37 -4.51
CA GLN A 106 -13.49 8.94 -4.25
C GLN A 106 -12.98 8.64 -2.83
N GLN A 107 -13.36 7.48 -2.31
CA GLN A 107 -12.72 6.96 -1.09
C GLN A 107 -11.30 6.52 -1.41
N VAL A 108 -10.32 7.11 -0.74
CA VAL A 108 -8.90 6.79 -0.90
C VAL A 108 -8.40 6.04 0.32
N ASN A 109 -7.81 4.88 0.10
CA ASN A 109 -7.18 4.08 1.15
C ASN A 109 -5.69 3.92 0.86
N LEU A 110 -4.86 4.19 1.87
CA LEU A 110 -3.44 3.83 1.84
C LEU A 110 -3.31 2.40 2.35
N VAL A 111 -2.82 1.50 1.50
CA VAL A 111 -2.75 0.06 1.76
C VAL A 111 -1.29 -0.37 1.91
N PHE A 112 -1.02 -1.11 2.96
CA PHE A 112 0.26 -1.78 3.22
C PHE A 112 0.06 -3.27 3.07
N GLU A 113 0.84 -3.91 2.20
CA GLU A 113 0.79 -5.36 2.02
C GLU A 113 1.42 -6.08 3.22
N ALA A 114 2.47 -5.50 3.80
CA ALA A 114 3.09 -5.90 5.04
C ALA A 114 3.98 -4.79 5.59
N SER A 115 4.17 -4.73 6.90
CA SER A 115 5.18 -3.87 7.54
C SER A 115 5.51 -4.44 8.91
N MET A 116 6.77 -4.75 9.15
CA MET A 116 7.30 -5.22 10.44
C MET A 116 7.68 -4.03 11.30
N THR A 117 7.44 -4.11 12.53
CA THR A 117 6.26 -4.25 13.38
C THR A 117 5.95 -2.87 13.93
N ASP A 118 4.87 -2.63 14.65
CA ASP A 118 4.62 -1.31 15.27
C ASP A 118 4.64 -0.12 14.30
N THR A 119 3.98 -0.26 13.16
CA THR A 119 3.97 0.75 12.10
C THR A 119 3.06 1.92 12.44
N GLU A 120 3.61 3.13 12.41
CA GLU A 120 2.86 4.39 12.48
C GLU A 120 2.93 5.13 11.15
N VAL A 121 1.79 5.62 10.68
CA VAL A 121 1.69 6.30 9.39
C VAL A 121 1.26 7.75 9.56
N LYS A 122 1.88 8.63 8.79
CA LYS A 122 1.50 10.05 8.68
C LYS A 122 1.32 10.41 7.21
N VAL A 123 0.26 11.16 6.91
CA VAL A 123 0.03 11.75 5.60
C VAL A 123 0.04 13.27 5.77
N ASN A 124 0.86 13.98 5.02
CA ASN A 124 1.06 15.42 5.13
C ASN A 124 1.32 15.88 6.59
N GLY A 125 2.16 15.11 7.31
CA GLY A 125 2.51 15.36 8.71
C GLY A 125 1.46 14.98 9.75
N ARG A 126 0.26 14.59 9.35
CA ARG A 126 -0.82 14.18 10.27
C ARG A 126 -0.85 12.66 10.42
N LYS A 127 -0.93 12.18 11.66
CA LYS A 127 -1.08 10.74 11.95
C LYS A 127 -2.42 10.24 11.41
N VAL A 128 -2.38 9.10 10.72
CA VAL A 128 -3.57 8.42 10.20
C VAL A 128 -3.75 7.07 10.90
N GLY A 129 -4.95 6.86 11.43
CA GLY A 129 -5.31 5.63 12.12
C GLY A 129 -4.54 5.37 13.42
N THR A 130 -4.68 4.16 13.94
CA THR A 130 -3.93 3.66 15.10
C THR A 130 -2.61 3.04 14.66
N LYS A 131 -1.67 2.89 15.60
CA LYS A 131 -0.44 2.13 15.35
C LYS A 131 -0.82 0.69 15.00
N HIS A 132 -0.33 0.21 13.87
CA HIS A 132 -0.48 -1.18 13.45
C HIS A 132 0.56 -2.05 14.15
N GLN A 133 0.14 -3.19 14.66
CA GLN A 133 1.01 -4.20 15.25
C GLN A 133 0.86 -5.51 14.48
N GLY A 134 1.99 -6.07 14.07
CA GLY A 134 2.05 -7.29 13.26
C GLY A 134 3.06 -7.16 12.12
N ALA A 135 3.26 -8.22 11.35
CA ALA A 135 4.33 -8.27 10.36
C ALA A 135 3.86 -8.68 8.96
N PHE A 136 3.15 -9.80 8.82
CA PHE A 136 2.99 -10.49 7.53
C PHE A 136 1.56 -10.48 7.02
N TYR A 137 0.80 -9.40 7.28
CA TYR A 137 -0.55 -9.26 6.76
C TYR A 137 -0.88 -7.83 6.35
N ARG A 138 -1.80 -7.72 5.42
CA ARG A 138 -2.26 -6.46 4.85
C ARG A 138 -3.06 -5.66 5.86
N PHE A 139 -2.82 -4.35 5.90
CA PHE A 139 -3.65 -3.38 6.60
C PHE A 139 -3.82 -2.10 5.78
N SER A 140 -4.79 -1.28 6.14
CA SER A 140 -5.06 -0.04 5.42
C SER A 140 -5.61 1.07 6.31
N TYR A 141 -5.42 2.31 5.86
CA TYR A 141 -6.00 3.50 6.46
C TYR A 141 -6.77 4.29 5.42
N ASN A 142 -7.99 4.73 5.79
CA ASN A 142 -8.73 5.70 4.98
C ASN A 142 -8.04 7.06 5.12
N VAL A 143 -7.68 7.66 3.99
CA VAL A 143 -6.98 8.95 3.90
C VAL A 143 -7.71 9.94 3.00
N THR A 144 -9.00 9.72 2.77
CA THR A 144 -9.88 10.56 1.95
C THR A 144 -9.87 12.03 2.40
#